data_1ad4d4062a259650d5c8f6d08cf9cebb
#
_entry.id   1ad4d4062a259650d5c8f6d08cf9cebb
#
_cell.length_a   1.000
_cell.length_b   1.000
_cell.length_c   1.000
_cell.angle_alpha   90.00
_cell.angle_beta   90.00
_cell.angle_gamma   90.00
#
_symmetry.space_group_name_H-M   'P 1'
#
loop_
_entity.id
_entity.type
_entity.pdbx_description
1 polymer ?
#
loop_
_entity_poly.entity_id
_entity_poly.type
_entity_poly.pdbx_seq_one_letter_code
_entity_poly.pdbx_strand_id
1 'polypeptide(L)'
;MTKPAVPAAPSPLPSISPVYGPTNRSPAEVAQAPVKYYGAVIGLDPAKEREYRELHANAWPDVLAAINRANIRNFTIFITEIEGRRYLFSHFEYTGTNPEADFASIARDPTTRDKWWPLTDACQIRLPGTPSGAQWRNMEQVAHLP
;
A
#
# COMPACT_ATOMS: atom_id res chain seq x y z
N MET A 1 30.53 16.07 -27.04
CA MET A 1 29.14 16.15 -26.55
C MET A 1 29.16 16.10 -25.04
N THR A 2 28.79 17.19 -24.40
CA THR A 2 28.64 17.26 -22.96
C THR A 2 27.36 16.54 -22.56
N LYS A 3 27.50 15.56 -21.69
CA LYS A 3 26.36 14.85 -21.08
C LYS A 3 25.49 15.87 -20.32
N PRO A 4 24.17 15.94 -20.56
CA PRO A 4 23.33 16.87 -19.81
C PRO A 4 23.45 16.56 -18.32
N ALA A 5 23.61 17.60 -17.50
CA ALA A 5 23.67 17.47 -16.06
C ALA A 5 22.36 16.85 -15.55
N VAL A 6 22.48 15.78 -14.77
CA VAL A 6 21.34 15.21 -14.07
C VAL A 6 20.85 16.28 -13.08
N PRO A 7 19.58 16.69 -13.10
CA PRO A 7 19.07 17.64 -12.12
C PRO A 7 19.30 17.07 -10.71
N ALA A 8 19.78 17.93 -9.80
CA ALA A 8 20.00 17.57 -8.41
C ALA A 8 18.68 17.05 -7.81
N ALA A 9 18.76 15.98 -7.02
CA ALA A 9 17.61 15.48 -6.28
C ALA A 9 17.03 16.61 -5.40
N PRO A 10 15.68 16.76 -5.33
CA PRO A 10 15.08 17.77 -4.47
C PRO A 10 15.54 17.55 -3.02
N SER A 11 15.83 18.65 -2.33
CA SER A 11 16.16 18.58 -0.91
C SER A 11 15.05 17.87 -0.13
N PRO A 12 15.39 17.03 0.85
CA PRO A 12 14.37 16.37 1.66
C PRO A 12 13.52 17.42 2.38
N LEU A 13 12.22 17.21 2.41
CA LEU A 13 11.30 18.06 3.16
C LEU A 13 11.65 17.99 4.66
N PRO A 14 11.49 19.09 5.40
CA PRO A 14 11.71 19.09 6.83
C PRO A 14 10.80 18.05 7.51
N SER A 15 11.36 17.28 8.43
CA SER A 15 10.59 16.36 9.25
C SER A 15 9.70 17.14 10.21
N ILE A 16 8.40 16.89 10.16
CA ILE A 16 7.41 17.47 11.06
C ILE A 16 6.96 16.38 12.00
N SER A 17 7.00 16.65 13.31
CA SER A 17 6.49 15.71 14.30
C SER A 17 4.99 15.49 14.14
N PRO A 18 4.49 14.26 14.29
CA PRO A 18 3.05 14.00 14.26
C PRO A 18 2.29 14.82 15.31
N VAL A 19 1.11 15.28 14.96
CA VAL A 19 0.19 15.97 15.86
C VAL A 19 -0.99 15.06 16.15
N TYR A 20 -1.23 14.74 17.39
CA TYR A 20 -2.31 13.85 17.82
C TYR A 20 -3.46 14.62 18.49
N GLY A 21 -4.65 14.09 18.35
CA GLY A 21 -5.89 14.68 18.85
C GLY A 21 -7.11 13.80 18.55
N PRO A 22 -8.33 14.32 18.75
CA PRO A 22 -9.55 13.51 18.59
C PRO A 22 -9.72 12.85 17.23
N THR A 23 -9.20 13.44 16.17
CA THR A 23 -9.31 12.92 14.78
C THR A 23 -7.98 12.41 14.21
N ASN A 24 -6.93 12.37 15.02
CA ASN A 24 -5.67 11.68 14.71
C ASN A 24 -5.12 11.10 16.01
N ARG A 25 -5.52 9.88 16.33
CA ARG A 25 -5.15 9.21 17.59
C ARG A 25 -3.66 8.88 17.64
N SER A 26 -3.09 8.93 18.83
CA SER A 26 -1.73 8.48 19.09
C SER A 26 -1.55 6.98 18.79
N PRO A 27 -0.32 6.50 18.53
CA PRO A 27 -0.06 5.07 18.36
C PRO A 27 -0.59 4.18 19.47
N ALA A 28 -0.54 4.66 20.74
CA ALA A 28 -1.07 3.92 21.88
C ALA A 28 -2.60 3.78 21.84
N GLU A 29 -3.31 4.83 21.45
CA GLU A 29 -4.77 4.80 21.28
C GLU A 29 -5.17 3.95 20.07
N VAL A 30 -4.42 4.03 18.98
CA VAL A 30 -4.65 3.19 17.79
C VAL A 30 -4.45 1.71 18.12
N ALA A 31 -3.46 1.37 18.95
CA ALA A 31 -3.23 -0.01 19.39
C ALA A 31 -4.42 -0.63 20.12
N GLN A 32 -5.24 0.19 20.76
CA GLN A 32 -6.44 -0.23 21.48
C GLN A 32 -7.74 -0.09 20.66
N ALA A 33 -7.65 0.42 19.43
CA ALA A 33 -8.82 0.60 18.58
C ALA A 33 -9.35 -0.74 18.07
N PRO A 34 -10.69 -0.92 17.98
CA PRO A 34 -11.29 -2.14 17.44
C PRO A 34 -11.07 -2.30 15.92
N VAL A 35 -10.87 -1.20 15.23
CA VAL A 35 -10.55 -1.16 13.79
C VAL A 35 -9.37 -0.22 13.57
N LYS A 36 -8.41 -0.68 12.77
CA LYS A 36 -7.24 0.10 12.35
C LYS A 36 -7.31 0.35 10.86
N TYR A 37 -6.81 1.50 10.43
CA TYR A 37 -6.83 1.92 9.03
C TYR A 37 -5.41 1.95 8.48
N TYR A 38 -5.24 1.38 7.29
CA TYR A 38 -3.96 1.32 6.60
C TYR A 38 -4.07 1.94 5.22
N GLY A 39 -3.08 2.72 4.86
CA GLY A 39 -2.94 3.28 3.53
C GLY A 39 -1.53 3.04 3.01
N ALA A 40 -1.41 2.79 1.72
CA ALA A 40 -0.13 2.59 1.07
C ALA A 40 -0.13 3.13 -0.36
N VAL A 41 1.04 3.40 -0.88
CA VAL A 41 1.25 3.94 -2.22
C VAL A 41 2.33 3.17 -2.95
N ILE A 42 2.15 3.00 -4.25
CA ILE A 42 3.13 2.41 -5.16
C ILE A 42 2.99 3.02 -6.56
N GLY A 43 4.05 3.00 -7.34
CA GLY A 43 3.98 3.34 -8.75
C GLY A 43 3.36 2.23 -9.58
N LEU A 44 2.80 2.58 -10.72
CA LEU A 44 2.27 1.65 -11.71
C LEU A 44 2.96 1.88 -13.06
N ASP A 45 3.46 0.81 -13.66
CA ASP A 45 3.96 0.86 -15.04
C ASP A 45 2.80 1.16 -15.99
N PRO A 46 2.85 2.29 -16.74
CA PRO A 46 1.76 2.64 -17.67
C PRO A 46 1.52 1.57 -18.73
N ALA A 47 2.55 0.84 -19.14
CA ALA A 47 2.43 -0.24 -20.12
C ALA A 47 1.69 -1.46 -19.56
N LYS A 48 1.58 -1.57 -18.25
CA LYS A 48 0.93 -2.67 -17.53
C LYS A 48 -0.40 -2.28 -16.88
N GLU A 49 -0.84 -1.04 -17.05
CA GLU A 49 -2.07 -0.54 -16.39
C GLU A 49 -3.30 -1.37 -16.79
N ARG A 50 -3.44 -1.70 -18.08
CA ARG A 50 -4.57 -2.49 -18.56
C ARG A 50 -4.59 -3.88 -17.90
N GLU A 51 -3.47 -4.58 -17.89
CA GLU A 51 -3.32 -5.89 -17.24
C GLU A 51 -3.68 -5.82 -15.76
N TYR A 52 -3.18 -4.79 -15.06
CA TYR A 52 -3.46 -4.57 -13.64
C TYR A 52 -4.97 -4.36 -13.39
N ARG A 53 -5.63 -3.55 -14.21
CA ARG A 53 -7.07 -3.33 -14.13
C ARG A 53 -7.87 -4.60 -14.40
N GLU A 54 -7.49 -5.38 -15.39
CA GLU A 54 -8.16 -6.64 -15.73
C GLU A 54 -8.04 -7.67 -14.59
N LEU A 55 -6.87 -7.79 -13.97
CA LEU A 55 -6.66 -8.65 -12.80
C LEU A 55 -7.58 -8.26 -11.63
N HIS A 56 -7.70 -6.97 -11.34
CA HIS A 56 -8.47 -6.47 -10.20
C HIS A 56 -9.97 -6.30 -10.50
N ALA A 57 -10.37 -6.31 -11.75
CA ALA A 57 -11.79 -6.34 -12.10
C ALA A 57 -12.45 -7.69 -11.74
N ASN A 58 -11.65 -8.74 -11.68
CA ASN A 58 -12.10 -10.09 -11.35
C ASN A 58 -11.03 -10.81 -10.53
N ALA A 59 -10.78 -10.30 -9.32
CA ALA A 59 -9.81 -10.87 -8.40
C ALA A 59 -10.17 -12.31 -8.03
N TRP A 60 -9.15 -13.13 -7.87
CA TRP A 60 -9.33 -14.58 -7.70
C TRP A 60 -9.89 -14.94 -6.32
N PRO A 61 -10.78 -15.96 -6.24
CA PRO A 61 -11.41 -16.36 -4.98
C PRO A 61 -10.42 -16.68 -3.86
N ASP A 62 -9.32 -17.38 -4.15
CA ASP A 62 -8.32 -17.75 -3.15
C ASP A 62 -7.61 -16.51 -2.58
N VAL A 63 -7.33 -15.51 -3.43
CA VAL A 63 -6.73 -14.23 -3.01
C VAL A 63 -7.67 -13.47 -2.09
N LEU A 64 -8.95 -13.37 -2.45
CA LEU A 64 -9.97 -12.73 -1.63
C LEU A 64 -10.13 -13.42 -0.27
N ALA A 65 -10.11 -14.76 -0.28
CA ALA A 65 -10.21 -15.56 0.93
C ALA A 65 -8.99 -15.36 1.85
N ALA A 66 -7.77 -15.28 1.30
CA ALA A 66 -6.56 -15.06 2.06
C ALA A 66 -6.57 -13.67 2.74
N ILE A 67 -7.02 -12.65 2.04
CA ILE A 67 -7.17 -11.29 2.57
C ILE A 67 -8.20 -11.27 3.70
N ASN A 68 -9.33 -11.94 3.51
CA ASN A 68 -10.39 -12.01 4.52
C ASN A 68 -9.91 -12.75 5.80
N ARG A 69 -9.22 -13.87 5.65
CA ARG A 69 -8.63 -14.61 6.79
C ARG A 69 -7.59 -13.80 7.55
N ALA A 70 -6.93 -12.85 6.89
CA ALA A 70 -5.98 -11.94 7.52
C ALA A 70 -6.66 -10.76 8.26
N ASN A 71 -7.97 -10.81 8.44
CA ASN A 71 -8.77 -9.78 9.10
C ASN A 71 -8.73 -8.42 8.40
N ILE A 72 -8.50 -8.42 7.10
CA ILE A 72 -8.54 -7.23 6.24
C ILE A 72 -9.95 -7.10 5.66
N ARG A 73 -10.48 -5.88 5.70
CA ARG A 73 -11.81 -5.52 5.20
C ARG A 73 -11.75 -4.25 4.37
N ASN A 74 -12.68 -4.10 3.45
CA ASN A 74 -12.85 -2.89 2.63
C ASN A 74 -11.54 -2.48 1.94
N PHE A 75 -10.79 -3.46 1.43
CA PHE A 75 -9.56 -3.21 0.70
C PHE A 75 -9.88 -2.55 -0.63
N THR A 76 -9.45 -1.32 -0.79
CA THR A 76 -9.77 -0.47 -1.94
C THR A 76 -8.48 0.08 -2.55
N ILE A 77 -8.39 0.08 -3.86
CA ILE A 77 -7.25 0.63 -4.60
C ILE A 77 -7.75 1.73 -5.53
N PHE A 78 -7.10 2.87 -5.47
CA PHE A 78 -7.33 4.01 -6.34
C PHE A 78 -6.12 4.22 -7.25
N ILE A 79 -6.35 4.75 -8.44
CA ILE A 79 -5.30 5.14 -9.37
C ILE A 79 -5.40 6.63 -9.69
N THR A 80 -4.26 7.29 -9.80
CA THR A 80 -4.20 8.67 -10.30
C THR A 80 -2.87 8.93 -11.01
N GLU A 81 -2.83 10.03 -11.75
CA GLU A 81 -1.62 10.55 -12.36
C GLU A 81 -1.11 11.76 -11.57
N ILE A 82 0.18 11.76 -11.28
CA ILE A 82 0.89 12.89 -10.66
C ILE A 82 2.17 13.13 -11.46
N GLU A 83 2.33 14.33 -12.00
CA GLU A 83 3.51 14.72 -12.77
C GLU A 83 3.88 13.73 -13.89
N GLY A 84 2.87 13.26 -14.63
CA GLY A 84 3.05 12.34 -15.76
C GLY A 84 3.34 10.89 -15.37
N ARG A 85 3.23 10.54 -14.09
CA ARG A 85 3.43 9.17 -13.58
C ARG A 85 2.15 8.62 -12.98
N ARG A 86 1.98 7.30 -13.08
CA ARG A 86 0.84 6.59 -12.50
C ARG A 86 1.16 6.10 -11.10
N TYR A 87 0.23 6.32 -10.18
CA TYR A 87 0.31 5.84 -8.80
C TYR A 87 -0.95 5.11 -8.40
N LEU A 88 -0.77 4.07 -7.60
CA LEU A 88 -1.83 3.36 -6.91
C LEU A 88 -1.81 3.74 -5.44
N PHE A 89 -2.99 4.03 -4.90
CA PHE A 89 -3.20 4.29 -3.48
C PHE A 89 -4.15 3.23 -2.94
N SER A 90 -3.73 2.51 -1.93
CA SER A 90 -4.57 1.52 -1.28
C SER A 90 -5.03 1.99 0.09
N HIS A 91 -6.22 1.56 0.46
CA HIS A 91 -6.79 1.71 1.78
C HIS A 91 -7.45 0.41 2.19
N PHE A 92 -7.27 -0.01 3.44
CA PHE A 92 -8.05 -1.09 4.04
C PHE A 92 -8.25 -0.90 5.53
N GLU A 93 -9.24 -1.62 6.05
CA GLU A 93 -9.53 -1.74 7.47
C GLU A 93 -8.99 -3.07 7.99
N TYR A 94 -8.40 -3.02 9.19
CA TYR A 94 -7.91 -4.19 9.88
C TYR A 94 -8.68 -4.41 11.17
N THR A 95 -9.25 -5.59 11.34
CA THR A 95 -10.15 -5.93 12.45
C THR A 95 -9.55 -6.93 13.43
N GLY A 96 -8.31 -7.36 13.21
CA GLY A 96 -7.61 -8.33 14.06
C GLY A 96 -6.87 -7.68 15.24
N THR A 97 -6.10 -8.49 15.94
CA THR A 97 -5.34 -8.09 17.11
C THR A 97 -3.83 -8.24 16.96
N ASN A 98 -3.36 -8.85 15.89
CA ASN A 98 -1.94 -9.05 15.59
C ASN A 98 -1.68 -8.83 14.09
N PRO A 99 -1.49 -7.56 13.67
CA PRO A 99 -1.32 -7.23 12.24
C PRO A 99 -0.10 -7.92 11.61
N GLU A 100 1.01 -8.01 12.34
CA GLU A 100 2.23 -8.64 11.81
C GLU A 100 2.00 -10.10 11.43
N ALA A 101 1.40 -10.88 12.33
CA ALA A 101 1.09 -12.28 12.09
C ALA A 101 0.02 -12.45 11.00
N ASP A 102 -1.02 -11.64 11.04
CA ASP A 102 -2.14 -11.71 10.09
C ASP A 102 -1.69 -11.36 8.67
N PHE A 103 -0.92 -10.29 8.49
CA PHE A 103 -0.41 -9.91 7.18
C PHE A 103 0.60 -10.93 6.65
N ALA A 104 1.46 -11.48 7.51
CA ALA A 104 2.36 -12.56 7.13
C ALA A 104 1.61 -13.83 6.69
N SER A 105 0.42 -14.06 7.22
CA SER A 105 -0.40 -15.24 6.87
C SER A 105 -0.85 -15.25 5.42
N ILE A 106 -0.97 -14.10 4.77
CA ILE A 106 -1.36 -13.99 3.36
C ILE A 106 -0.37 -14.73 2.46
N ALA A 107 0.92 -14.66 2.78
CA ALA A 107 1.97 -15.37 2.05
C ALA A 107 1.92 -16.88 2.18
N ARG A 108 1.10 -17.43 3.06
CA ARG A 108 0.89 -18.88 3.18
C ARG A 108 -0.09 -19.42 2.15
N ASP A 109 -0.91 -18.54 1.56
CA ASP A 109 -1.76 -18.95 0.44
C ASP A 109 -0.92 -19.11 -0.82
N PRO A 110 -0.80 -20.33 -1.38
CA PRO A 110 0.07 -20.58 -2.53
C PRO A 110 -0.40 -19.85 -3.79
N THR A 111 -1.70 -19.66 -3.97
CA THR A 111 -2.25 -18.93 -5.12
C THR A 111 -1.82 -17.46 -5.07
N THR A 112 -1.92 -16.84 -3.91
CA THR A 112 -1.47 -15.44 -3.72
C THR A 112 0.04 -15.31 -3.89
N ARG A 113 0.81 -16.13 -3.18
CA ARG A 113 2.28 -16.06 -3.17
C ARG A 113 2.90 -16.40 -4.52
N ASP A 114 2.46 -17.48 -5.16
CA ASP A 114 3.16 -18.07 -6.30
C ASP A 114 2.59 -17.63 -7.66
N LYS A 115 1.36 -17.09 -7.70
CA LYS A 115 0.68 -16.71 -8.92
C LYS A 115 0.24 -15.25 -8.94
N TRP A 116 -0.51 -14.81 -7.93
CA TRP A 116 -1.10 -13.47 -7.90
C TRP A 116 -0.04 -12.38 -7.73
N TRP A 117 0.76 -12.44 -6.68
CA TRP A 117 1.79 -11.44 -6.43
C TRP A 117 2.81 -11.31 -7.54
N PRO A 118 3.35 -12.38 -8.15
CA PRO A 118 4.23 -12.23 -9.29
C PRO A 118 3.63 -11.45 -10.45
N LEU A 119 2.34 -11.61 -10.71
CA LEU A 119 1.64 -10.86 -11.77
C LEU A 119 1.44 -9.39 -11.38
N THR A 120 0.98 -9.12 -10.17
CA THR A 120 0.72 -7.74 -9.71
C THR A 120 2.01 -6.97 -9.49
N ASP A 121 3.03 -7.59 -8.88
CA ASP A 121 4.32 -6.97 -8.65
C ASP A 121 5.02 -6.58 -9.97
N ALA A 122 4.86 -7.38 -11.01
CA ALA A 122 5.40 -7.08 -12.34
C ALA A 122 4.76 -5.84 -12.99
N CYS A 123 3.56 -5.45 -12.56
CA CYS A 123 2.90 -4.22 -13.02
C CYS A 123 3.31 -2.98 -12.22
N GLN A 124 3.91 -3.17 -11.06
CA GLN A 124 4.15 -2.13 -10.07
C GLN A 124 5.59 -1.63 -10.11
N ILE A 125 5.77 -0.38 -9.70
CA ILE A 125 7.09 0.27 -9.57
C ILE A 125 7.26 0.68 -8.12
N ARG A 126 8.19 0.03 -7.40
CA ARG A 126 8.50 0.39 -6.01
C ARG A 126 9.01 1.82 -5.92
N LEU A 127 8.51 2.55 -4.95
CA LEU A 127 8.92 3.94 -4.72
C LEU A 127 10.18 4.01 -3.86
N PRO A 128 11.01 5.08 -4.04
CA PRO A 128 12.11 5.37 -3.13
C PRO A 128 11.63 5.48 -1.68
N GLY A 129 12.42 4.97 -0.74
CA GLY A 129 12.07 4.98 0.68
C GLY A 129 11.13 3.86 1.12
N THR A 130 10.75 2.95 0.22
CA THR A 130 10.05 1.73 0.61
C THR A 130 11.01 0.82 1.37
N PRO A 131 10.64 0.31 2.56
CA PRO A 131 11.50 -0.58 3.33
C PRO A 131 11.87 -1.84 2.56
N SER A 132 13.04 -2.40 2.85
CA SER A 132 13.45 -3.70 2.32
C SER A 132 12.43 -4.78 2.70
N GLY A 133 12.06 -5.63 1.73
CA GLY A 133 11.06 -6.68 1.92
C GLY A 133 9.61 -6.21 1.79
N ALA A 134 9.33 -4.92 1.67
CA ALA A 134 8.01 -4.39 1.38
C ALA A 134 7.88 -4.04 -0.10
N GLN A 135 6.72 -4.32 -0.69
CA GLN A 135 6.40 -3.93 -2.06
C GLN A 135 5.81 -2.51 -2.10
N TRP A 136 4.80 -2.25 -1.29
CA TRP A 136 4.16 -0.97 -1.16
C TRP A 136 4.79 -0.12 -0.06
N ARG A 137 4.77 1.20 -0.23
CA ARG A 137 5.20 2.15 0.78
C ARG A 137 4.01 2.55 1.64
N ASN A 138 4.09 2.29 2.94
CA ASN A 138 3.05 2.69 3.88
C ASN A 138 2.96 4.22 3.99
N MET A 139 1.73 4.71 4.12
CA MET A 139 1.43 6.11 4.39
C MET A 139 1.05 6.28 5.85
N GLU A 140 1.45 7.41 6.43
CA GLU A 140 1.08 7.79 7.79
C GLU A 140 -0.38 8.27 7.81
N GLN A 141 -1.17 7.74 8.74
CA GLN A 141 -2.50 8.27 9.01
C GLN A 141 -2.37 9.62 9.73
N VAL A 142 -3.00 10.65 9.21
CA VAL A 142 -3.02 12.00 9.80
C VAL A 142 -4.33 12.28 10.50
N ALA A 143 -5.43 11.72 10.03
CA ALA A 143 -6.75 11.92 10.60
C ALA A 143 -7.69 10.75 10.28
N HIS A 144 -8.66 10.53 11.16
CA HIS A 144 -9.85 9.72 10.93
C HIS A 144 -11.06 10.44 11.54
N LEU A 145 -11.99 10.81 10.70
CA LEU A 145 -13.26 11.42 11.09
C LEU A 145 -14.34 10.34 11.00
N PRO A 146 -14.92 9.93 12.13
CA PRO A 146 -15.97 8.90 12.17
C PRO A 146 -17.29 9.38 11.55
#